data_5cc5f1dd815bc4f7c07995b32e16b563
#
_entry.id   5cc5f1dd815bc4f7c07995b32e16b563
#
_cell.length_a   1.000
_cell.length_b   1.000
_cell.length_c   1.000
_cell.angle_alpha   90.00
_cell.angle_beta   90.00
_cell.angle_gamma   90.00
#
_symmetry.space_group_name_H-M   'P 1'
#
loop_
_entity.id
_entity.type
_entity.pdbx_description
1 polymer ?
#
loop_
_entity_poly.entity_id
_entity_poly.type
_entity_poly.pdbx_seq_one_letter_code
_entity_poly.pdbx_strand_id
1 'polypeptide(L)'
;MNEFLINLEDKPGAMAECCEVIGEAGINILAGAGIASDSAAVVIVTDDADGTVEALKSIGVTYTMRPLETAVLHHSPGSLGVFTRSLAENGINLQSIFIMKTDGDEVHIGYSTA
;
A
#
# COMPACT_ATOMS: atom_id res chain seq x y z
N MET A 1 -5.38 -9.96 3.67
CA MET A 1 -4.14 -9.23 3.34
C MET A 1 -4.17 -7.87 4.03
N ASN A 2 -3.04 -7.36 4.45
CA ASN A 2 -2.95 -6.08 5.15
C ASN A 2 -2.05 -5.10 4.40
N GLU A 3 -2.33 -3.81 4.57
CA GLU A 3 -1.42 -2.74 4.15
C GLU A 3 -0.86 -2.04 5.37
N PHE A 4 0.32 -1.47 5.21
CA PHE A 4 0.96 -0.63 6.22
C PHE A 4 1.07 0.78 5.67
N LEU A 5 0.45 1.73 6.36
CA LEU A 5 0.63 3.15 6.08
C LEU A 5 1.69 3.65 7.05
N ILE A 6 2.83 4.03 6.52
CA ILE A 6 3.99 4.44 7.31
C ILE A 6 4.19 5.94 7.14
N ASN A 7 4.22 6.67 8.26
CA ASN A 7 4.52 8.09 8.24
C ASN A 7 6.03 8.27 8.29
N LEU A 8 6.57 9.04 7.36
CA LEU A 8 8.00 9.26 7.20
C LEU A 8 8.34 10.71 7.43
N GLU A 9 9.59 10.97 7.83
CA GLU A 9 10.16 12.30 7.72
C GLU A 9 10.44 12.56 6.23
N ASP A 10 10.14 13.76 5.75
CA ASP A 10 10.37 14.12 4.34
C ASP A 10 11.84 14.52 4.15
N LYS A 11 12.70 13.52 4.10
CA LYS A 11 14.15 13.68 3.94
C LYS A 11 14.77 12.49 3.21
N PRO A 12 15.94 12.68 2.56
CA PRO A 12 16.64 11.55 1.96
C PRO A 12 16.93 10.45 2.97
N GLY A 13 16.71 9.21 2.57
CA GLY A 13 17.01 8.02 3.37
C GLY A 13 15.89 7.52 4.27
N ALA A 14 14.83 8.29 4.51
CA ALA A 14 13.74 7.85 5.39
C ALA A 14 13.04 6.59 4.85
N MET A 15 12.72 6.56 3.57
CA MET A 15 12.13 5.37 2.95
C MET A 15 13.13 4.23 2.85
N ALA A 16 14.38 4.55 2.54
CA ALA A 16 15.44 3.54 2.44
C ALA A 16 15.59 2.75 3.74
N GLU A 17 15.56 3.43 4.88
CA GLU A 17 15.65 2.79 6.20
C GLU A 17 14.53 1.78 6.42
N CYS A 18 13.30 2.16 6.07
CA CYS A 18 12.15 1.24 6.18
C CYS A 18 12.31 0.01 5.27
N CYS A 19 12.69 0.22 4.03
CA CYS A 19 12.88 -0.88 3.08
C CYS A 19 14.03 -1.79 3.48
N GLU A 20 15.11 -1.23 4.00
CA GLU A 20 16.27 -2.01 4.44
C GLU A 20 15.93 -2.91 5.63
N VAL A 21 15.25 -2.40 6.65
CA VAL A 21 14.91 -3.19 7.84
C VAL A 21 13.95 -4.33 7.49
N ILE A 22 13.03 -4.09 6.57
CA ILE A 22 12.10 -5.12 6.09
C ILE A 22 12.87 -6.19 5.29
N GLY A 23 13.78 -5.77 4.42
CA GLY A 23 14.62 -6.68 3.64
C GLY A 23 15.56 -7.51 4.50
N GLU A 24 16.15 -6.92 5.53
CA GLU A 24 17.01 -7.62 6.48
C GLU A 24 16.27 -8.72 7.25
N ALA A 25 14.96 -8.53 7.46
CA ALA A 25 14.10 -9.53 8.07
C ALA A 25 13.67 -10.65 7.09
N GLY A 26 14.13 -10.61 5.84
CA GLY A 26 13.79 -11.61 4.82
C GLY A 26 12.41 -11.47 4.24
N ILE A 27 11.82 -10.28 4.31
CA ILE A 27 10.44 -10.01 3.90
C ILE A 27 10.44 -9.30 2.53
N ASN A 28 9.58 -9.75 1.63
CA ASN A 28 9.40 -9.11 0.34
C ASN A 28 8.30 -8.05 0.40
N ILE A 29 8.57 -6.90 -0.17
CA ILE A 29 7.56 -5.88 -0.41
C ILE A 29 6.91 -6.22 -1.76
N LEU A 30 5.62 -6.50 -1.74
CA LEU A 30 4.87 -6.97 -2.91
C LEU A 30 4.31 -5.81 -3.75
N ALA A 31 3.94 -4.74 -3.09
CA ALA A 31 3.35 -3.57 -3.73
C ALA A 31 3.42 -2.37 -2.79
N GLY A 32 3.31 -1.19 -3.36
CA GLY A 32 3.27 0.02 -2.56
C GLY A 32 3.33 1.29 -3.37
N ALA A 33 3.16 2.40 -2.68
CA ALA A 33 3.26 3.73 -3.25
C ALA A 33 3.71 4.71 -2.17
N GLY A 34 4.61 5.61 -2.53
CA GLY A 34 5.05 6.68 -1.65
C GLY A 34 4.61 8.03 -2.20
N ILE A 35 4.27 8.94 -1.31
CA ILE A 35 3.87 10.28 -1.69
C ILE A 35 4.31 11.28 -0.62
N ALA A 36 4.72 12.46 -1.05
CA ALA A 36 5.01 13.58 -0.18
C ALA A 36 4.27 14.81 -0.69
N SER A 37 3.59 15.49 0.22
CA SER A 37 2.91 16.76 -0.01
C SER A 37 3.15 17.61 1.22
N ASP A 38 2.17 17.80 2.09
CA ASP A 38 2.38 18.45 3.38
C ASP A 38 3.15 17.55 4.35
N SER A 39 3.03 16.25 4.16
CA SER A 39 3.78 15.23 4.91
C SER A 39 4.17 14.10 3.97
N ALA A 40 5.11 13.28 4.38
CA ALA A 40 5.55 12.12 3.61
C ALA A 40 4.94 10.83 4.19
N ALA A 41 4.48 9.96 3.31
CA ALA A 41 3.93 8.67 3.69
C ALA A 41 4.20 7.63 2.62
N VAL A 42 4.30 6.37 3.03
CA VAL A 42 4.35 5.24 2.12
C VAL A 42 3.32 4.21 2.57
N VAL A 43 2.62 3.62 1.62
CA VAL A 43 1.77 2.47 1.85
C VAL A 43 2.45 1.25 1.23
N ILE A 44 2.57 0.16 1.98
CA ILE A 44 3.18 -1.08 1.47
C ILE A 44 2.35 -2.29 1.82
N VAL A 45 2.51 -3.31 0.99
CA VAL A 45 1.98 -4.66 1.21
C VAL A 45 3.17 -5.60 1.17
N THR A 46 3.26 -6.49 2.16
CA THR A 46 4.37 -7.44 2.27
C THR A 46 3.87 -8.87 2.32
N ASP A 47 4.79 -9.82 2.19
CA ASP A 47 4.48 -11.25 2.29
C ASP A 47 4.49 -11.79 3.73
N ASP A 48 4.77 -10.94 4.71
CA ASP A 48 4.78 -11.31 6.14
C ASP A 48 4.38 -10.10 6.99
N ALA A 49 3.10 -10.03 7.35
CA ALA A 49 2.58 -8.90 8.13
C ALA A 49 3.18 -8.83 9.53
N ASP A 50 3.27 -9.95 10.23
CA ASP A 50 3.79 -9.98 11.61
C ASP A 50 5.26 -9.59 11.64
N GLY A 51 6.05 -10.10 10.71
CA GLY A 51 7.47 -9.74 10.58
C GLY A 51 7.65 -8.26 10.24
N THR A 52 6.77 -7.71 9.43
CA THR A 52 6.78 -6.28 9.08
C THR A 52 6.54 -5.41 10.32
N VAL A 53 5.58 -5.79 11.16
CA VAL A 53 5.32 -5.08 12.43
C VAL A 53 6.58 -5.03 13.27
N GLU A 54 7.26 -6.18 13.46
CA GLU A 54 8.48 -6.24 14.26
C GLU A 54 9.60 -5.39 13.65
N ALA A 55 9.76 -5.44 12.33
CA ALA A 55 10.77 -4.64 11.63
C ALA A 55 10.54 -3.14 11.81
N LEU A 56 9.31 -2.68 11.62
CA LEU A 56 8.97 -1.26 11.78
C LEU A 56 9.12 -0.79 13.21
N LYS A 57 8.73 -1.61 14.19
CA LYS A 57 8.95 -1.30 15.60
C LYS A 57 10.43 -1.13 15.94
N SER A 58 11.29 -1.90 15.32
CA SER A 58 12.74 -1.86 15.59
C SER A 58 13.38 -0.51 15.22
N ILE A 59 12.80 0.23 14.30
CA ILE A 59 13.29 1.56 13.89
C ILE A 59 12.41 2.71 14.39
N GLY A 60 11.33 2.40 15.13
CA GLY A 60 10.52 3.41 15.81
C GLY A 60 9.66 4.30 14.90
N VAL A 61 9.38 3.88 13.67
CA VAL A 61 8.50 4.66 12.78
C VAL A 61 7.03 4.50 13.19
N THR A 62 6.25 5.54 12.96
CA THR A 62 4.80 5.52 13.18
C THR A 62 4.12 4.89 11.98
N TYR A 63 3.27 3.91 12.22
CA TYR A 63 2.54 3.22 11.16
C TYR A 63 1.14 2.86 11.59
N THR A 64 0.28 2.62 10.60
CA THR A 64 -1.07 2.07 10.77
C THR A 64 -1.18 0.83 9.90
N MET A 65 -1.63 -0.28 10.48
CA MET A 65 -1.92 -1.50 9.72
C MET A 65 -3.44 -1.59 9.49
N ARG A 66 -3.84 -1.83 8.25
CA ARG A 66 -5.26 -1.92 7.88
C ARG A 66 -5.52 -3.13 6.99
N PRO A 67 -6.73 -3.70 7.07
CA PRO A 67 -7.14 -4.72 6.10
C PRO A 67 -7.11 -4.15 4.69
N LEU A 68 -6.58 -4.93 3.76
CA LEU A 68 -6.53 -4.58 2.33
C LEU A 68 -7.47 -5.48 1.56
N GLU A 69 -8.34 -4.87 0.78
CA GLU A 69 -9.17 -5.56 -0.21
C GLU A 69 -8.43 -5.60 -1.54
N THR A 70 -8.74 -6.59 -2.35
CA THR A 70 -8.15 -6.71 -3.69
C THR A 70 -9.25 -6.88 -4.73
N ALA A 71 -8.99 -6.37 -5.92
CA ALA A 71 -9.87 -6.54 -7.07
C ALA A 71 -9.03 -6.76 -8.33
N VAL A 72 -9.54 -7.57 -9.24
CA VAL A 72 -8.91 -7.79 -10.54
C VAL A 72 -9.81 -7.15 -11.59
N LEU A 73 -9.26 -6.20 -12.33
CA LEU A 73 -9.97 -5.48 -13.37
C LEU A 73 -9.39 -5.82 -14.73
N HIS A 74 -10.22 -5.65 -15.76
CA HIS A 74 -9.73 -5.72 -17.13
C HIS A 74 -8.80 -4.52 -17.37
N HIS A 75 -7.61 -4.78 -17.91
CA HIS A 75 -6.61 -3.72 -18.15
C HIS A 75 -6.97 -2.95 -19.43
N SER A 76 -7.88 -2.01 -19.32
CA SER A 76 -8.33 -1.17 -20.41
C SER A 76 -8.61 0.25 -19.92
N PRO A 77 -8.56 1.24 -20.83
CA PRO A 77 -8.89 2.63 -20.45
C PRO A 77 -10.27 2.71 -19.80
N GLY A 78 -10.34 3.37 -18.65
CA GLY A 78 -11.59 3.60 -17.92
C GLY A 78 -11.97 2.55 -16.90
N SER A 79 -11.31 1.39 -16.85
CA SER A 79 -11.66 0.32 -15.90
C SER A 79 -11.59 0.78 -14.45
N LEU A 80 -10.56 1.52 -14.08
CA LEU A 80 -10.43 2.02 -12.71
C LEU A 80 -11.53 3.04 -12.38
N GLY A 81 -11.91 3.87 -13.35
CA GLY A 81 -13.02 4.80 -13.19
C GLY A 81 -14.35 4.08 -12.92
N VAL A 82 -14.63 3.02 -13.67
CA VAL A 82 -15.85 2.20 -13.48
C VAL A 82 -15.82 1.57 -12.08
N PHE A 83 -14.70 1.00 -11.69
CA PHE A 83 -14.55 0.36 -10.38
C PHE A 83 -14.77 1.36 -9.24
N THR A 84 -14.07 2.49 -9.28
CA THR A 84 -14.17 3.51 -8.22
C THR A 84 -15.56 4.14 -8.18
N ARG A 85 -16.23 4.30 -9.33
CA ARG A 85 -17.62 4.78 -9.37
C ARG A 85 -18.56 3.80 -8.68
N SER A 86 -18.37 2.50 -8.88
CA SER A 86 -19.20 1.49 -8.21
C SER A 86 -19.05 1.53 -6.70
N LEU A 87 -17.83 1.78 -6.19
CA LEU A 87 -17.61 1.96 -4.76
C LEU A 87 -18.37 3.19 -4.25
N ALA A 88 -18.29 4.30 -4.98
CA ALA A 88 -18.98 5.54 -4.61
C ALA A 88 -20.49 5.36 -4.56
N GLU A 89 -21.07 4.65 -5.52
CA GLU A 89 -22.50 4.38 -5.58
C GLU A 89 -22.99 3.51 -4.42
N ASN A 90 -22.08 2.71 -3.83
CA ASN A 90 -22.37 1.92 -2.64
C ASN A 90 -21.98 2.64 -1.34
N GLY A 91 -21.67 3.94 -1.41
CA GLY A 91 -21.33 4.75 -0.24
C GLY A 91 -19.98 4.41 0.38
N ILE A 92 -19.11 3.73 -0.35
CA ILE A 92 -17.79 3.31 0.15
C ILE A 92 -16.77 4.41 -0.07
N ASN A 93 -16.11 4.84 1.01
CA ASN A 93 -15.06 5.84 0.97
C ASN A 93 -13.69 5.17 1.02
N LEU A 94 -12.85 5.47 0.04
CA LEU A 94 -11.51 4.92 -0.05
C LEU A 94 -10.54 5.62 0.92
N GLN A 95 -9.73 4.84 1.61
CA GLN A 95 -8.59 5.32 2.40
C GLN A 95 -7.30 5.23 1.59
N SER A 96 -7.15 4.15 0.82
CA SER A 96 -6.06 3.96 -0.10
C SER A 96 -6.53 3.21 -1.34
N ILE A 97 -5.85 3.41 -2.45
CA ILE A 97 -6.01 2.62 -3.66
C ILE A 97 -4.72 2.69 -4.47
N PHE A 98 -4.27 1.57 -4.97
CA PHE A 98 -3.07 1.52 -5.79
C PHE A 98 -3.07 0.29 -6.69
N ILE A 99 -2.30 0.37 -7.77
CA ILE A 99 -2.10 -0.74 -8.68
C ILE A 99 -1.02 -1.64 -8.08
N MET A 100 -1.35 -2.90 -7.82
CA MET A 100 -0.39 -3.87 -7.26
C MET A 100 0.47 -4.49 -8.34
N LYS A 101 -0.15 -4.87 -9.47
CA LYS A 101 0.55 -5.41 -10.63
C LYS A 101 -0.35 -5.39 -11.85
N THR A 102 0.27 -5.47 -13.01
CA THR A 102 -0.42 -5.74 -14.27
C THR A 102 0.04 -7.09 -14.79
N ASP A 103 -0.88 -7.88 -15.33
CA ASP A 103 -0.60 -9.22 -15.82
C ASP A 103 -1.46 -9.47 -17.05
N GLY A 104 -0.86 -9.24 -18.24
CA GLY A 104 -1.57 -9.35 -19.51
C GLY A 104 -2.78 -8.42 -19.57
N ASP A 105 -3.97 -8.99 -19.69
CA ASP A 105 -5.23 -8.25 -19.77
C ASP A 105 -5.78 -7.86 -18.41
N GLU A 106 -5.09 -8.20 -17.33
CA GLU A 106 -5.55 -7.94 -15.96
C GLU A 106 -4.74 -6.86 -15.26
N VAL A 107 -5.42 -6.04 -14.48
CA VAL A 107 -4.78 -5.15 -13.51
C VAL A 107 -5.29 -5.50 -12.12
N HIS A 108 -4.37 -5.71 -11.19
CA HIS A 108 -4.68 -6.07 -9.81
C HIS A 108 -4.60 -4.83 -8.94
N ILE A 109 -5.69 -4.52 -8.27
CA ILE A 109 -5.85 -3.32 -7.46
C ILE A 109 -5.89 -3.73 -5.99
N GLY A 110 -5.15 -2.99 -5.16
CA GLY A 110 -5.28 -3.06 -3.71
C GLY A 110 -5.98 -1.79 -3.23
N TYR A 111 -6.89 -1.92 -2.26
CA TYR A 111 -7.58 -0.76 -1.71
C TYR A 111 -8.03 -1.01 -0.28
N SER A 112 -8.14 0.06 0.49
CA SER A 112 -8.71 0.01 1.82
C SER A 112 -9.83 1.03 1.95
N THR A 113 -10.77 0.75 2.81
CA THR A 113 -11.98 1.55 2.99
C THR A 113 -12.10 2.08 4.40
N ALA A 114 -12.80 3.18 4.52
CA ALA A 114 -13.10 3.77 5.82
C ALA A 114 -14.13 2.92 6.57
#